data_746b4e4d7ffc60e8c2d46ceae425eaaa
#
_entry.id   746b4e4d7ffc60e8c2d46ceae425eaaa
#
_cell.length_a   1.000
_cell.length_b   1.000
_cell.length_c   1.000
_cell.angle_alpha   90.00
_cell.angle_beta   90.00
_cell.angle_gamma   90.00
#
_symmetry.space_group_name_H-M   'P 1'
#
loop_
_entity.id
_entity.type
_entity.pdbx_description
1 polymer ?
#
loop_
_entity_poly.entity_id
_entity_poly.type
_entity_poly.pdbx_seq_one_letter_code
_entity_poly.pdbx_strand_id
1 'polypeptide(L)'
;SSAASDVYKRQHLYNAMSPLHHREPGIVGAALAHAKYAELIPDLLHVHPGAMRVALRSIPCLYCVTDSTAAAGMPDGEYKLGSHTVTKCLGGVRLADGTLAGSTLTMDQALRNLVKIGLPISEASQRLSQFPADYLGLEERGRLQPGSFADCVRMDRSLTLTDVMVEGETIDFKNA
;
A
#
# COMPACT_ATOMS: atom_id res chain seq x y z
N SER A 1 23.62 -11.84 -7.87
CA SER A 1 23.17 -10.50 -7.59
C SER A 1 22.13 -10.49 -6.47
N SER A 2 22.57 -10.18 -5.25
CA SER A 2 21.73 -10.18 -4.05
C SER A 2 20.66 -9.07 -4.03
N ALA A 3 20.91 -7.93 -4.67
CA ALA A 3 20.01 -6.79 -4.66
C ALA A 3 18.64 -7.07 -5.30
N ALA A 4 18.59 -7.78 -6.43
CA ALA A 4 17.31 -8.14 -7.07
C ALA A 4 16.48 -9.12 -6.21
N SER A 5 17.17 -10.07 -5.53
CA SER A 5 16.47 -11.00 -4.62
C SER A 5 15.93 -10.33 -3.35
N ASP A 6 16.57 -9.25 -2.91
CA ASP A 6 16.12 -8.49 -1.73
C ASP A 6 14.88 -7.64 -2.02
N VAL A 7 14.72 -7.11 -3.24
CA VAL A 7 13.53 -6.37 -3.67
C VAL A 7 12.31 -7.30 -3.71
N TYR A 8 12.43 -8.49 -4.33
CA TYR A 8 11.33 -9.45 -4.42
C TYR A 8 10.91 -10.07 -3.08
N LYS A 9 11.76 -10.03 -2.05
CA LYS A 9 11.49 -10.66 -0.75
C LYS A 9 10.79 -9.76 0.26
N ARG A 10 10.52 -8.49 -0.07
CA ARG A 10 9.91 -7.52 0.85
C ARG A 10 8.65 -6.85 0.31
N GLN A 11 8.18 -7.30 -0.87
CA GLN A 11 6.90 -6.88 -1.43
C GLN A 11 5.76 -7.44 -0.57
N HIS A 12 4.66 -6.68 -0.47
CA HIS A 12 3.43 -7.05 0.22
C HIS A 12 3.65 -7.89 1.50
N LEU A 13 4.42 -7.32 2.44
CA LEU A 13 4.82 -7.95 3.71
C LEU A 13 3.69 -8.79 4.33
N TYR A 14 4.01 -9.97 4.84
CA TYR A 14 3.18 -11.07 5.31
C TYR A 14 2.59 -11.96 4.20
N ASN A 15 2.29 -11.43 3.01
CA ASN A 15 1.62 -12.19 1.96
C ASN A 15 2.64 -13.05 1.20
N ALA A 16 2.31 -14.32 0.98
CA ALA A 16 3.20 -15.31 0.36
C ALA A 16 4.59 -15.45 1.03
N MET A 17 4.72 -15.12 2.33
CA MET A 17 5.94 -15.22 3.12
C MET A 17 5.82 -16.31 4.18
N SER A 18 6.96 -16.94 4.54
CA SER A 18 7.01 -17.82 5.72
C SER A 18 6.69 -17.02 6.98
N PRO A 19 5.76 -17.51 7.84
CA PRO A 19 5.23 -16.76 8.98
C PRO A 19 6.28 -16.58 10.07
N LEU A 20 6.05 -15.57 10.92
CA LEU A 20 6.84 -15.36 12.13
C LEU A 20 6.50 -16.42 13.19
N HIS A 21 7.48 -17.22 13.55
CA HIS A 21 7.43 -18.08 14.74
C HIS A 21 8.61 -17.74 15.67
N HIS A 22 8.40 -17.79 16.99
CA HIS A 22 9.38 -17.31 17.97
C HIS A 22 10.73 -18.09 17.98
N ARG A 23 10.78 -19.30 17.45
CA ARG A 23 12.00 -20.10 17.27
C ARG A 23 12.45 -20.21 15.81
N GLU A 24 11.56 -19.94 14.87
CA GLU A 24 11.82 -19.97 13.43
C GLU A 24 11.19 -18.73 12.79
N PRO A 25 11.87 -17.57 12.84
CA PRO A 25 11.26 -16.28 12.54
C PRO A 25 10.81 -16.11 11.09
N GLY A 26 11.28 -16.95 10.18
CA GLY A 26 10.90 -16.89 8.76
C GLY A 26 11.25 -15.57 8.07
N ILE A 27 10.70 -15.37 6.88
CA ILE A 27 10.93 -14.14 6.10
C ILE A 27 10.27 -12.95 6.81
N VAL A 28 9.08 -13.13 7.37
CA VAL A 28 8.36 -12.07 8.11
C VAL A 28 9.21 -11.60 9.29
N GLY A 29 9.73 -12.52 10.12
CA GLY A 29 10.56 -12.16 11.26
C GLY A 29 11.86 -11.47 10.85
N ALA A 30 12.51 -11.93 9.80
CA ALA A 30 13.71 -11.31 9.27
C ALA A 30 13.42 -9.87 8.75
N ALA A 31 12.29 -9.67 8.07
CA ALA A 31 11.89 -8.34 7.61
C ALA A 31 11.62 -7.40 8.79
N LEU A 32 10.85 -7.85 9.79
CA LEU A 32 10.54 -7.05 10.99
C LEU A 32 11.79 -6.67 11.79
N ALA A 33 12.80 -7.55 11.85
CA ALA A 33 14.01 -7.32 12.62
C ALA A 33 15.07 -6.46 11.92
N HIS A 34 15.16 -6.52 10.58
CA HIS A 34 16.31 -6.00 9.86
C HIS A 34 15.97 -5.08 8.68
N ALA A 35 14.71 -5.03 8.22
CA ALA A 35 14.39 -4.22 7.05
C ALA A 35 14.33 -2.73 7.40
N LYS A 36 14.94 -1.88 6.55
CA LYS A 36 14.71 -0.45 6.55
C LYS A 36 13.42 -0.10 5.78
N TYR A 37 13.19 -0.77 4.67
CA TYR A 37 12.02 -0.60 3.81
C TYR A 37 11.30 -1.94 3.64
N ALA A 38 9.97 -1.89 3.59
CA ALA A 38 9.11 -2.99 3.15
C ALA A 38 7.79 -2.41 2.66
N GLU A 39 7.08 -3.15 1.82
CA GLU A 39 5.75 -2.81 1.32
C GLU A 39 4.67 -3.43 2.18
N LEU A 40 3.57 -2.72 2.38
CA LEU A 40 2.40 -3.20 3.09
C LEU A 40 1.13 -2.85 2.31
N ILE A 41 0.17 -3.76 2.23
CA ILE A 41 -1.17 -3.52 1.68
C ILE A 41 -2.12 -3.18 2.84
N PRO A 42 -2.49 -1.91 3.05
CA PRO A 42 -3.31 -1.50 4.19
C PRO A 42 -4.82 -1.55 3.89
N ASP A 43 -5.30 -2.61 3.23
CA ASP A 43 -6.72 -2.79 2.92
C ASP A 43 -7.54 -3.39 4.06
N LEU A 44 -6.90 -3.81 5.15
CA LEU A 44 -7.49 -4.47 6.32
C LEU A 44 -8.02 -5.89 6.04
N LEU A 45 -7.75 -6.44 4.86
CA LEU A 45 -8.09 -7.79 4.44
C LEU A 45 -6.86 -8.69 4.35
N HIS A 46 -5.81 -8.23 3.64
CA HIS A 46 -4.55 -8.96 3.48
C HIS A 46 -3.79 -9.10 4.79
N VAL A 47 -3.85 -8.06 5.64
CA VAL A 47 -3.11 -8.02 6.90
C VAL A 47 -4.01 -7.51 8.02
N HIS A 48 -4.10 -8.28 9.11
CA HIS A 48 -4.85 -7.87 10.30
C HIS A 48 -4.26 -6.58 10.91
N PRO A 49 -5.10 -5.63 11.38
CA PRO A 49 -4.62 -4.37 11.98
C PRO A 49 -3.58 -4.51 13.08
N GLY A 50 -3.64 -5.57 13.87
CA GLY A 50 -2.63 -5.88 14.90
C GLY A 50 -1.26 -6.17 14.31
N ALA A 51 -1.18 -6.97 13.24
CA ALA A 51 0.06 -7.28 12.53
C ALA A 51 0.60 -6.03 11.81
N MET A 52 -0.28 -5.21 11.22
CA MET A 52 0.10 -3.92 10.64
C MET A 52 0.78 -3.02 11.67
N ARG A 53 0.21 -2.89 12.87
CA ARG A 53 0.83 -2.07 13.95
C ARG A 53 2.20 -2.58 14.37
N VAL A 54 2.41 -3.90 14.37
CA VAL A 54 3.75 -4.47 14.66
C VAL A 54 4.73 -4.06 13.56
N ALA A 55 4.37 -4.25 12.29
CA ALA A 55 5.23 -3.88 11.16
C ALA A 55 5.56 -2.38 11.13
N LEU A 56 4.55 -1.52 11.34
CA LEU A 56 4.69 -0.06 11.36
C LEU A 56 5.64 0.42 12.46
N ARG A 57 5.71 -0.28 13.60
CA ARG A 57 6.63 0.04 14.71
C ARG A 57 8.03 -0.53 14.50
N SER A 58 8.14 -1.65 13.80
CA SER A 58 9.39 -2.37 13.62
C SER A 58 10.20 -1.87 12.43
N ILE A 59 9.54 -1.49 11.34
CA ILE A 59 10.20 -1.10 10.08
C ILE A 59 10.10 0.42 9.89
N PRO A 60 11.21 1.16 10.04
CA PRO A 60 11.20 2.63 10.07
C PRO A 60 10.57 3.27 8.83
N CYS A 61 10.97 2.82 7.66
CA CYS A 61 10.51 3.35 6.37
C CYS A 61 9.57 2.37 5.66
N LEU A 62 8.73 1.64 6.42
CA LEU A 62 7.67 0.84 5.82
C LEU A 62 6.73 1.75 5.05
N TYR A 63 6.50 1.45 3.77
CA TYR A 63 5.59 2.19 2.91
C TYR A 63 4.42 1.32 2.45
N CYS A 64 3.38 1.96 1.96
CA CYS A 64 2.16 1.27 1.59
C CYS A 64 1.95 1.28 0.08
N VAL A 65 1.43 0.18 -0.41
CA VAL A 65 1.05 -0.04 -1.81
C VAL A 65 -0.40 -0.51 -1.86
N THR A 66 -1.04 -0.34 -2.99
CA THR A 66 -2.41 -0.84 -3.19
C THR A 66 -2.42 -2.32 -3.56
N ASP A 67 -1.47 -2.76 -4.36
CA ASP A 67 -1.51 -4.08 -5.03
C ASP A 67 -2.84 -4.29 -5.78
N SER A 68 -3.36 -3.20 -6.37
CA SER A 68 -4.67 -3.17 -7.04
C SER A 68 -4.65 -3.89 -8.36
N THR A 69 -5.74 -4.59 -8.63
CA THR A 69 -5.99 -5.29 -9.90
C THR A 69 -6.93 -4.47 -10.80
N ALA A 70 -7.17 -4.98 -12.00
CA ALA A 70 -8.14 -4.40 -12.95
C ALA A 70 -9.59 -4.34 -12.40
N ALA A 71 -9.88 -5.02 -11.29
CA ALA A 71 -11.17 -4.96 -10.60
C ALA A 71 -11.34 -3.71 -9.71
N ALA A 72 -10.29 -2.92 -9.49
CA ALA A 72 -10.38 -1.68 -8.69
C ALA A 72 -11.31 -0.68 -9.38
N GLY A 73 -12.21 -0.07 -8.62
CA GLY A 73 -13.23 0.84 -9.14
C GLY A 73 -14.38 0.19 -9.91
N MET A 74 -14.31 -1.11 -10.21
CA MET A 74 -15.33 -1.82 -10.98
C MET A 74 -16.39 -2.46 -10.06
N PRO A 75 -17.58 -2.83 -10.56
CA PRO A 75 -18.59 -3.58 -9.79
C PRO A 75 -18.07 -4.94 -9.28
N ASP A 76 -18.79 -5.56 -8.35
CA ASP A 76 -18.52 -6.96 -7.98
C ASP A 76 -18.80 -7.88 -9.18
N GLY A 77 -17.94 -8.91 -9.38
CA GLY A 77 -18.01 -9.80 -10.52
C GLY A 77 -16.68 -10.48 -10.84
N GLU A 78 -16.62 -11.12 -12.00
CA GLU A 78 -15.44 -11.83 -12.48
C GLU A 78 -14.54 -10.94 -13.35
N TYR A 79 -13.23 -11.04 -13.13
CA TYR A 79 -12.19 -10.29 -13.83
C TYR A 79 -11.02 -11.19 -14.22
N LYS A 80 -10.19 -10.72 -15.15
CA LYS A 80 -8.94 -11.41 -15.53
C LYS A 80 -7.75 -10.82 -14.77
N LEU A 81 -6.93 -11.72 -14.23
CA LEU A 81 -5.64 -11.41 -13.63
C LEU A 81 -4.58 -12.32 -14.30
N GLY A 82 -3.93 -11.81 -15.34
CA GLY A 82 -3.10 -12.64 -16.20
C GLY A 82 -3.90 -13.79 -16.82
N SER A 83 -3.46 -15.02 -16.61
CA SER A 83 -4.15 -16.24 -17.08
C SER A 83 -5.29 -16.70 -16.17
N HIS A 84 -5.42 -16.12 -14.98
CA HIS A 84 -6.42 -16.53 -13.99
C HIS A 84 -7.71 -15.73 -14.11
N THR A 85 -8.83 -16.36 -13.76
CA THR A 85 -10.09 -15.67 -13.47
C THR A 85 -10.17 -15.46 -11.96
N VAL A 86 -10.47 -14.22 -11.55
CA VAL A 86 -10.62 -13.82 -10.16
C VAL A 86 -12.02 -13.25 -9.95
N THR A 87 -12.55 -13.39 -8.76
CA THR A 87 -13.85 -12.81 -8.38
C THR A 87 -13.64 -11.67 -7.42
N LYS A 88 -14.14 -10.48 -7.77
CA LYS A 88 -14.29 -9.37 -6.84
C LYS A 88 -15.55 -9.55 -6.03
N CYS A 89 -15.42 -9.61 -4.72
CA CYS A 89 -16.53 -9.70 -3.78
C CYS A 89 -16.13 -9.11 -2.43
N LEU A 90 -17.03 -8.34 -1.83
CA LEU A 90 -16.85 -7.76 -0.48
C LEU A 90 -15.54 -6.99 -0.31
N GLY A 91 -15.12 -6.24 -1.32
CA GLY A 91 -13.90 -5.41 -1.29
C GLY A 91 -12.59 -6.17 -1.47
N GLY A 92 -12.63 -7.48 -1.68
CA GLY A 92 -11.46 -8.33 -1.97
C GLY A 92 -11.51 -8.95 -3.34
N VAL A 93 -10.37 -9.35 -3.87
CA VAL A 93 -10.24 -10.11 -5.11
C VAL A 93 -9.71 -11.50 -4.76
N ARG A 94 -10.38 -12.56 -5.25
CA ARG A 94 -10.07 -13.93 -4.87
C ARG A 94 -9.99 -14.85 -6.08
N LEU A 95 -9.10 -15.83 -5.98
CA LEU A 95 -9.10 -17.00 -6.86
C LEU A 95 -10.26 -17.94 -6.52
N ALA A 96 -10.49 -18.93 -7.35
CA ALA A 96 -11.55 -19.92 -7.17
C ALA A 96 -11.45 -20.72 -5.86
N ASP A 97 -10.25 -20.87 -5.32
CA ASP A 97 -9.97 -21.52 -4.03
C ASP A 97 -10.16 -20.59 -2.81
N GLY A 98 -10.55 -19.34 -3.03
CA GLY A 98 -10.76 -18.32 -1.99
C GLY A 98 -9.50 -17.54 -1.59
N THR A 99 -8.32 -17.87 -2.14
CA THR A 99 -7.08 -17.15 -1.89
C THR A 99 -7.18 -15.71 -2.39
N LEU A 100 -6.72 -14.74 -1.60
CA LEU A 100 -6.62 -13.35 -2.03
C LEU A 100 -5.60 -13.22 -3.18
N ALA A 101 -5.96 -12.47 -4.22
CA ALA A 101 -5.18 -12.31 -5.44
C ALA A 101 -5.15 -10.84 -5.85
N GLY A 102 -4.36 -10.05 -5.13
CA GLY A 102 -4.33 -8.61 -5.23
C GLY A 102 -5.53 -7.93 -4.58
N SER A 103 -5.60 -6.62 -4.66
CA SER A 103 -6.61 -5.80 -3.99
C SER A 103 -7.47 -4.98 -4.93
N THR A 104 -8.42 -4.25 -4.35
CA THR A 104 -9.17 -3.16 -5.01
C THR A 104 -8.95 -1.84 -4.27
N LEU A 105 -7.92 -1.78 -3.42
CA LEU A 105 -7.59 -0.64 -2.60
C LEU A 105 -7.20 0.56 -3.46
N THR A 106 -7.66 1.74 -3.10
CA THR A 106 -7.19 3.03 -3.62
C THR A 106 -6.29 3.71 -2.59
N MET A 107 -5.39 4.62 -3.01
CA MET A 107 -4.44 5.26 -2.09
C MET A 107 -5.12 6.17 -1.06
N ASP A 108 -6.22 6.81 -1.42
CA ASP A 108 -7.05 7.59 -0.48
C ASP A 108 -7.72 6.69 0.56
N GLN A 109 -8.20 5.50 0.17
CA GLN A 109 -8.71 4.53 1.12
C GLN A 109 -7.60 3.95 2.00
N ALA A 110 -6.40 3.76 1.46
CA ALA A 110 -5.22 3.38 2.24
C ALA A 110 -4.92 4.39 3.34
N LEU A 111 -4.96 5.69 3.04
CA LEU A 111 -4.80 6.75 4.03
C LEU A 111 -5.85 6.65 5.14
N ARG A 112 -7.13 6.54 4.77
CA ARG A 112 -8.24 6.38 5.75
C ARG A 112 -8.04 5.16 6.65
N ASN A 113 -7.63 4.04 6.07
CA ASN A 113 -7.37 2.80 6.81
C ASN A 113 -6.21 2.94 7.80
N LEU A 114 -5.11 3.59 7.40
CA LEU A 114 -3.98 3.86 8.29
C LEU A 114 -4.37 4.76 9.47
N VAL A 115 -5.14 5.82 9.21
CA VAL A 115 -5.67 6.70 10.27
C VAL A 115 -6.64 5.92 11.17
N LYS A 116 -7.52 5.10 10.61
CA LYS A 116 -8.46 4.25 11.35
C LYS A 116 -7.76 3.29 12.31
N ILE A 117 -6.60 2.77 11.94
CA ILE A 117 -5.81 1.89 12.83
C ILE A 117 -4.94 2.67 13.83
N GLY A 118 -5.00 4.00 13.83
CA GLY A 118 -4.43 4.88 14.86
C GLY A 118 -3.14 5.60 14.47
N LEU A 119 -2.75 5.66 13.19
CA LEU A 119 -1.63 6.49 12.77
C LEU A 119 -2.03 7.97 12.73
N PRO A 120 -1.15 8.89 13.13
CA PRO A 120 -1.30 10.31 12.80
C PRO A 120 -1.36 10.50 11.28
N ILE A 121 -2.18 11.44 10.81
CA ILE A 121 -2.35 11.70 9.37
C ILE A 121 -1.02 12.05 8.68
N SER A 122 -0.13 12.76 9.36
CA SER A 122 1.19 13.11 8.85
C SER A 122 2.05 11.86 8.60
N GLU A 123 2.06 10.92 9.54
CA GLU A 123 2.78 9.66 9.38
C GLU A 123 2.14 8.79 8.28
N ALA A 124 0.81 8.69 8.26
CA ALA A 124 0.10 7.96 7.21
C ALA A 124 0.42 8.52 5.81
N SER A 125 0.46 9.85 5.66
CA SER A 125 0.85 10.51 4.42
C SER A 125 2.30 10.19 4.01
N GLN A 126 3.26 10.22 4.94
CA GLN A 126 4.65 9.87 4.65
C GLN A 126 4.79 8.45 4.11
N ARG A 127 4.04 7.49 4.68
CA ARG A 127 4.06 6.08 4.27
C ARG A 127 3.43 5.84 2.89
N LEU A 128 2.63 6.78 2.40
CA LEU A 128 1.97 6.70 1.09
C LEU A 128 2.64 7.56 0.01
N SER A 129 3.53 8.49 0.40
CA SER A 129 4.14 9.42 -0.55
C SER A 129 5.66 9.52 -0.39
N GLN A 130 6.15 10.03 0.75
CA GLN A 130 7.55 10.29 0.95
C GLN A 130 8.40 9.01 0.97
N PHE A 131 8.02 8.01 1.77
CA PHE A 131 8.84 6.79 1.91
C PHE A 131 8.94 5.98 0.62
N PRO A 132 7.88 5.77 -0.18
CA PRO A 132 8.03 5.13 -1.48
C PRO A 132 8.86 5.97 -2.46
N ALA A 133 8.76 7.30 -2.45
CA ALA A 133 9.61 8.18 -3.26
C ALA A 133 11.09 8.06 -2.87
N ASP A 134 11.39 8.09 -1.57
CA ASP A 134 12.75 7.88 -1.05
C ASP A 134 13.31 6.51 -1.42
N TYR A 135 12.48 5.47 -1.35
CA TYR A 135 12.86 4.11 -1.75
C TYR A 135 13.25 4.02 -3.23
N LEU A 136 12.53 4.73 -4.09
CA LEU A 136 12.77 4.79 -5.53
C LEU A 136 13.85 5.82 -5.93
N GLY A 137 14.37 6.61 -4.98
CA GLY A 137 15.34 7.67 -5.25
C GLY A 137 14.73 8.88 -5.97
N LEU A 138 13.42 9.12 -5.83
CA LEU A 138 12.69 10.24 -6.42
C LEU A 138 12.70 11.44 -5.47
N GLU A 139 13.79 12.21 -5.49
CA GLU A 139 14.00 13.31 -4.54
C GLU A 139 13.01 14.48 -4.72
N GLU A 140 12.50 14.66 -5.93
CA GLU A 140 11.59 15.75 -6.31
C GLU A 140 10.11 15.39 -6.14
N ARG A 141 9.78 14.18 -5.62
CA ARG A 141 8.39 13.72 -5.45
C ARG A 141 8.13 13.26 -4.00
N GLY A 142 6.86 13.10 -3.67
CA GLY A 142 6.41 12.59 -2.38
C GLY A 142 6.49 13.57 -1.22
N ARG A 143 6.75 14.86 -1.50
CA ARG A 143 6.91 15.92 -0.48
C ARG A 143 6.50 17.29 -1.03
N LEU A 144 6.00 18.16 -0.15
CA LEU A 144 5.69 19.56 -0.47
C LEU A 144 6.84 20.44 0.01
N GLN A 145 7.79 20.73 -0.87
CA GLN A 145 8.94 21.59 -0.60
C GLN A 145 9.34 22.36 -1.87
N PRO A 146 10.03 23.51 -1.76
CA PRO A 146 10.55 24.21 -2.93
C PRO A 146 11.44 23.33 -3.78
N GLY A 147 11.20 23.31 -5.11
CA GLY A 147 11.94 22.48 -6.07
C GLY A 147 11.32 21.09 -6.31
N SER A 148 10.33 20.67 -5.53
CA SER A 148 9.59 19.44 -5.83
C SER A 148 8.45 19.68 -6.81
N PHE A 149 8.05 18.61 -7.51
CA PHE A 149 6.83 18.63 -8.32
C PHE A 149 5.61 18.96 -7.45
N ALA A 150 4.69 19.74 -8.01
CA ALA A 150 3.43 20.06 -7.36
C ALA A 150 2.40 18.94 -7.55
N ASP A 151 2.78 17.73 -7.13
CA ASP A 151 1.91 16.57 -7.06
C ASP A 151 1.25 16.53 -5.68
N CYS A 152 -0.02 16.86 -5.60
CA CYS A 152 -0.71 16.87 -4.31
C CYS A 152 -2.19 16.49 -4.44
N VAL A 153 -2.72 16.01 -3.33
CA VAL A 153 -4.14 15.77 -3.16
C VAL A 153 -4.69 16.66 -2.05
N ARG A 154 -5.88 17.19 -2.22
CA ARG A 154 -6.62 17.88 -1.17
C ARG A 154 -7.75 16.99 -0.69
N MET A 155 -7.89 16.90 0.61
CA MET A 155 -8.96 16.17 1.28
C MET A 155 -9.69 17.07 2.26
N ASP A 156 -10.96 16.80 2.46
CA ASP A 156 -11.75 17.45 3.51
C ASP A 156 -11.42 16.87 4.90
N ARG A 157 -12.12 17.35 5.94
CA ARG A 157 -11.94 16.88 7.33
C ARG A 157 -12.35 15.42 7.54
N SER A 158 -13.17 14.85 6.67
CA SER A 158 -13.57 13.45 6.69
C SER A 158 -12.63 12.55 5.88
N LEU A 159 -11.52 13.11 5.36
CA LEU A 159 -10.55 12.48 4.47
C LEU A 159 -11.17 12.01 3.14
N THR A 160 -12.18 12.74 2.67
CA THR A 160 -12.72 12.58 1.33
C THR A 160 -11.88 13.41 0.36
N LEU A 161 -11.47 12.80 -0.74
CA LEU A 161 -10.70 13.46 -1.80
C LEU A 161 -11.54 14.55 -2.47
N THR A 162 -11.04 15.79 -2.48
CA THR A 162 -11.72 16.94 -3.09
C THR A 162 -11.04 17.41 -4.35
N ASP A 163 -9.71 17.36 -4.41
CA ASP A 163 -8.92 17.82 -5.55
C ASP A 163 -7.66 16.98 -5.72
N VAL A 164 -7.21 16.89 -6.95
CA VAL A 164 -5.95 16.25 -7.35
C VAL A 164 -5.18 17.21 -8.24
N MET A 165 -3.89 17.35 -7.96
CA MET A 165 -2.97 18.15 -8.77
C MET A 165 -1.78 17.27 -9.16
N VAL A 166 -1.41 17.30 -10.42
CA VAL A 166 -0.24 16.60 -10.98
C VAL A 166 0.62 17.62 -11.72
N GLU A 167 1.86 17.74 -11.29
CA GLU A 167 2.84 18.69 -11.86
C GLU A 167 2.31 20.15 -11.94
N GLY A 168 1.47 20.53 -10.97
CA GLY A 168 0.86 21.85 -10.88
C GLY A 168 -0.46 22.00 -11.61
N GLU A 169 -0.90 21.01 -12.38
CA GLU A 169 -2.17 21.02 -13.10
C GLU A 169 -3.26 20.29 -12.30
N THR A 170 -4.43 20.94 -12.16
CA THR A 170 -5.59 20.32 -11.50
C THR A 170 -6.25 19.29 -12.41
N ILE A 171 -6.43 18.08 -11.91
CA ILE A 171 -7.06 16.97 -12.64
C ILE A 171 -8.55 16.91 -12.28
N ASP A 172 -9.41 16.93 -13.30
CA ASP A 172 -10.85 16.68 -13.13
C ASP A 172 -11.11 15.16 -13.10
N PHE A 173 -11.05 14.59 -11.90
CA PHE A 173 -11.30 13.16 -11.68
C PHE A 173 -12.77 12.83 -11.37
N LYS A 174 -13.64 13.86 -11.26
CA LYS A 174 -15.07 13.64 -10.93
C LYS A 174 -15.91 13.28 -12.15
N ASN A 175 -15.37 13.55 -13.32
CA ASN A 175 -16.00 13.29 -14.63
C ASN A 175 -15.23 12.23 -15.45
N ALA A 176 -14.26 11.54 -14.85
CA ALA A 176 -13.45 10.52 -15.50
C ALA A 176 -14.04 9.10 -15.35
#